data_9805bf037abd374325815d84209b7de8
#
_entry.id   9805bf037abd374325815d84209b7de8
#
_cell.length_a   1.000
_cell.length_b   1.000
_cell.length_c   1.000
_cell.angle_alpha   90.00
_cell.angle_beta   90.00
_cell.angle_gamma   90.00
#
_symmetry.space_group_name_H-M   'P 1'
#
loop_
_entity.id
_entity.type
_entity.pdbx_description
1 polymer ?
#
loop_
_entity_poly.entity_id
_entity_poly.type
_entity_poly.pdbx_seq_one_letter_code
_entity_poly.pdbx_strand_id
1 'polypeptide(L)'
;MKKMRITALILAACMLPALLAGCSKQENSADTQDEVTLPMTEEQEPVVDGPEIPDDDEGPVTVADMTGREITLEKPADRIVALTASDCEIIYALGAGDKLVGRGEYCDYPAEVMDVPSVQSGYDTNIEQILALEPQVLVMSTMAQSEEQIQQLENAGVKVVVSDPQDIKGVYEAVNMIGKLLGKEKEADLICDAMQTTFDAVSAQVTDDGEEKTVYFEVSPLEYGLWTAGSHTFMDEIAQMLGLKNAFA
;
A
#
# COMPACT_ATOMS: atom_id res chain seq x y z
N MET A 1 -4.52 -29.56 53.06
CA MET A 1 -4.65 -28.93 54.42
C MET A 1 -4.29 -27.46 54.31
N LYS A 2 -5.20 -26.71 54.90
CA LYS A 2 -5.18 -25.28 55.33
C LYS A 2 -5.20 -24.20 54.26
N LYS A 3 -6.40 -23.69 54.12
CA LYS A 3 -6.86 -22.36 53.74
C LYS A 3 -6.21 -21.26 54.59
N MET A 4 -5.96 -20.09 53.98
CA MET A 4 -6.18 -18.86 54.74
C MET A 4 -6.57 -17.73 53.76
N ARG A 5 -7.80 -17.24 53.99
CA ARG A 5 -8.39 -16.01 53.47
C ARG A 5 -8.11 -14.87 54.48
N ILE A 6 -7.86 -13.64 54.01
CA ILE A 6 -8.10 -12.38 54.70
C ILE A 6 -8.30 -11.34 53.61
N THR A 7 -9.43 -10.92 53.25
CA THR A 7 -10.49 -10.01 53.70
C THR A 7 -10.00 -8.57 53.98
N ALA A 8 -10.30 -7.67 53.04
CA ALA A 8 -11.06 -6.38 53.10
C ALA A 8 -10.65 -5.28 54.07
N LEU A 9 -10.67 -4.01 53.62
CA LEU A 9 -11.53 -2.86 53.98
C LEU A 9 -11.00 -1.58 53.29
N ILE A 10 -11.70 -1.00 52.36
CA ILE A 10 -12.60 0.17 52.38
C ILE A 10 -12.09 1.32 53.27
N LEU A 11 -11.81 2.49 52.69
CA LEU A 11 -12.38 3.79 53.14
C LEU A 11 -12.30 4.84 52.03
N ALA A 12 -13.47 5.38 51.71
CA ALA A 12 -13.71 6.56 50.90
C ALA A 12 -13.80 7.80 51.81
N ALA A 13 -13.43 8.97 51.28
CA ALA A 13 -14.04 10.29 51.55
C ALA A 13 -13.27 11.38 50.80
N CYS A 14 -13.88 11.97 49.78
CA CYS A 14 -14.55 13.29 49.78
C CYS A 14 -13.71 14.47 50.26
N MET A 15 -13.38 15.45 49.42
CA MET A 15 -14.00 16.77 49.29
C MET A 15 -13.21 17.71 48.39
N LEU A 16 -13.89 18.33 47.44
CA LEU A 16 -13.64 19.65 46.82
C LEU A 16 -14.03 20.74 47.84
N PRO A 17 -13.80 22.08 47.65
CA PRO A 17 -13.17 22.83 46.53
C PRO A 17 -12.27 24.01 46.99
N ALA A 18 -11.74 24.79 46.07
CA ALA A 18 -11.84 26.24 45.95
C ALA A 18 -10.58 26.91 45.33
N LEU A 19 -10.83 27.57 44.23
CA LEU A 19 -10.33 28.84 43.71
C LEU A 19 -9.29 29.60 44.53
N LEU A 20 -8.20 30.05 43.87
CA LEU A 20 -7.84 31.47 43.74
C LEU A 20 -6.59 31.65 42.84
N ALA A 21 -6.63 32.74 42.11
CA ALA A 21 -5.64 33.22 41.16
C ALA A 21 -4.29 33.58 41.82
N GLY A 22 -3.21 33.45 41.01
CA GLY A 22 -1.92 34.02 41.37
C GLY A 22 -0.94 33.90 40.20
N CYS A 23 -0.75 35.01 39.47
CA CYS A 23 0.36 35.19 38.55
C CYS A 23 1.69 35.16 39.30
N SER A 24 2.67 34.39 38.80
CA SER A 24 4.08 34.76 38.92
C SER A 24 4.88 34.12 37.78
N LYS A 25 5.59 34.97 37.08
CA LYS A 25 6.63 34.64 36.12
C LYS A 25 7.71 33.80 36.77
N GLN A 26 8.09 32.72 36.10
CA GLN A 26 9.42 32.15 36.27
C GLN A 26 9.90 31.58 34.96
N GLU A 27 10.94 32.23 34.44
CA GLU A 27 11.74 31.77 33.30
C GLU A 27 12.43 30.46 33.70
N ASN A 28 12.27 29.43 32.89
CA ASN A 28 13.22 28.35 32.82
C ASN A 28 13.26 27.82 31.39
N SER A 29 14.44 27.94 30.83
CA SER A 29 14.89 27.32 29.59
C SER A 29 14.56 25.85 29.56
N ALA A 30 13.76 25.45 28.59
CA ALA A 30 13.54 24.05 28.20
C ALA A 30 13.68 23.93 26.70
N ASP A 31 14.62 23.14 26.35
CA ASP A 31 14.84 22.30 25.18
C ASP A 31 13.65 22.31 24.20
N THR A 32 13.83 22.98 23.08
CA THR A 32 12.88 22.95 21.96
C THR A 32 13.23 21.74 21.11
N GLN A 33 12.53 20.65 21.34
CA GLN A 33 12.35 19.64 20.30
C GLN A 33 11.38 20.25 19.27
N ASP A 34 11.92 20.70 18.15
CA ASP A 34 11.12 21.05 16.97
C ASP A 34 10.51 19.76 16.42
N GLU A 35 9.29 19.48 16.85
CA GLU A 35 8.40 18.53 16.19
C GLU A 35 8.03 19.17 14.85
N VAL A 36 8.66 18.69 13.77
CA VAL A 36 8.29 19.05 12.40
C VAL A 36 6.93 18.42 12.11
N THR A 37 5.89 19.12 12.51
CA THR A 37 4.51 18.82 12.07
C THR A 37 4.40 19.35 10.64
N LEU A 38 4.49 18.46 9.68
CA LEU A 38 4.07 18.78 8.31
C LEU A 38 2.57 19.13 8.39
N PRO A 39 2.15 20.28 7.85
CA PRO A 39 0.74 20.60 7.79
C PRO A 39 0.07 19.64 6.80
N MET A 40 -0.62 18.63 7.33
CA MET A 40 -1.65 17.92 6.58
C MET A 40 -2.81 18.91 6.43
N THR A 41 -2.75 19.72 5.41
CA THR A 41 -3.91 20.48 4.97
C THR A 41 -4.82 19.49 4.26
N GLU A 42 -5.87 19.03 4.95
CA GLU A 42 -7.07 18.50 4.31
C GLU A 42 -7.75 19.67 3.57
N GLU A 43 -7.20 20.08 2.46
CA GLU A 43 -7.96 20.76 1.44
C GLU A 43 -8.49 19.66 0.51
N GLN A 44 -9.75 19.29 0.71
CA GLN A 44 -10.55 18.68 -0.32
C GLN A 44 -10.61 19.70 -1.47
N GLU A 45 -9.69 19.57 -2.41
CA GLU A 45 -9.83 20.25 -3.69
C GLU A 45 -11.13 19.74 -4.34
N PRO A 46 -11.96 20.64 -4.88
CA PRO A 46 -13.15 20.22 -5.61
C PRO A 46 -12.69 19.33 -6.76
N VAL A 47 -13.29 18.15 -6.88
CA VAL A 47 -13.19 17.32 -8.08
C VAL A 47 -13.57 18.22 -9.25
N VAL A 48 -12.58 18.74 -9.94
CA VAL A 48 -12.78 19.44 -11.20
C VAL A 48 -13.10 18.32 -12.18
N ASP A 49 -14.36 18.27 -12.60
CA ASP A 49 -14.76 17.51 -13.79
C ASP A 49 -13.86 17.98 -14.94
N GLY A 50 -12.71 17.35 -15.07
CA GLY A 50 -11.84 17.50 -16.23
C GLY A 50 -12.58 16.98 -17.46
N PRO A 51 -12.25 17.46 -18.65
CA PRO A 51 -12.88 16.95 -19.87
C PRO A 51 -12.71 15.42 -19.90
N GLU A 52 -13.80 14.69 -20.07
CA GLU A 52 -13.80 13.25 -20.31
C GLU A 52 -12.79 12.99 -21.45
N ILE A 53 -11.68 12.35 -21.11
CA ILE A 53 -10.70 11.88 -22.10
C ILE A 53 -11.39 10.68 -22.75
N PRO A 54 -11.65 10.67 -24.06
CA PRO A 54 -12.28 9.51 -24.67
C PRO A 54 -11.42 8.26 -24.42
N ASP A 55 -12.03 7.19 -23.97
CA ASP A 55 -11.42 5.86 -23.90
C ASP A 55 -11.22 5.38 -25.37
N ASP A 56 -10.03 5.62 -25.92
CA ASP A 56 -9.77 5.45 -27.36
C ASP A 56 -9.14 4.11 -27.71
N ASP A 57 -9.14 3.11 -26.83
CA ASP A 57 -8.53 1.81 -27.17
C ASP A 57 -9.47 0.63 -26.88
N GLU A 58 -10.42 0.40 -27.79
CA GLU A 58 -11.26 -0.81 -27.82
C GLU A 58 -10.54 -2.05 -28.41
N GLY A 59 -9.26 -1.92 -28.74
CA GLY A 59 -8.46 -2.94 -29.43
C GLY A 59 -7.90 -4.03 -28.49
N PRO A 60 -7.24 -5.06 -29.09
CA PRO A 60 -6.55 -6.08 -28.32
C PRO A 60 -5.42 -5.50 -27.49
N VAL A 61 -5.34 -5.91 -26.21
CA VAL A 61 -4.32 -5.52 -25.25
C VAL A 61 -3.37 -6.67 -25.02
N THR A 62 -2.07 -6.43 -25.16
CA THR A 62 -1.02 -7.40 -24.80
C THR A 62 -0.06 -6.79 -23.81
N VAL A 63 0.13 -7.47 -22.68
CA VAL A 63 1.11 -7.10 -21.65
C VAL A 63 2.08 -8.25 -21.43
N ALA A 64 3.32 -7.93 -21.04
CA ALA A 64 4.21 -8.88 -20.40
C ALA A 64 4.05 -8.74 -18.89
N ASP A 65 3.76 -9.84 -18.19
CA ASP A 65 3.74 -9.81 -16.74
C ASP A 65 5.15 -9.80 -16.13
N MET A 66 5.26 -9.61 -14.82
CA MET A 66 6.56 -9.47 -14.17
C MET A 66 7.35 -10.81 -14.08
N THR A 67 6.79 -11.91 -14.57
CA THR A 67 7.50 -13.17 -14.82
C THR A 67 7.92 -13.34 -16.28
N GLY A 68 7.59 -12.37 -17.14
CA GLY A 68 7.91 -12.36 -18.57
C GLY A 68 6.93 -13.13 -19.44
N ARG A 69 5.75 -13.53 -18.92
CA ARG A 69 4.70 -14.17 -19.74
C ARG A 69 3.92 -13.10 -20.48
N GLU A 70 3.64 -13.34 -21.76
CA GLU A 70 2.75 -12.49 -22.55
C GLU A 70 1.29 -12.89 -22.35
N ILE A 71 0.48 -11.94 -21.95
CA ILE A 71 -0.96 -12.08 -21.76
C ILE A 71 -1.67 -11.17 -22.74
N THR A 72 -2.57 -11.74 -23.55
CA THR A 72 -3.38 -10.99 -24.50
C THR A 72 -4.86 -11.09 -24.15
N LEU A 73 -5.52 -9.92 -24.15
CA LEU A 73 -6.96 -9.76 -24.07
C LEU A 73 -7.48 -9.23 -25.42
N GLU A 74 -8.72 -9.55 -25.79
CA GLU A 74 -9.34 -9.02 -27.01
C GLU A 74 -9.67 -7.53 -26.91
N LYS A 75 -9.85 -7.04 -25.70
CA LYS A 75 -10.06 -5.63 -25.32
C LYS A 75 -9.60 -5.41 -23.86
N PRO A 76 -9.46 -4.16 -23.42
CA PRO A 76 -9.20 -3.88 -21.99
C PRO A 76 -10.18 -4.59 -21.06
N ALA A 77 -9.69 -5.01 -19.90
CA ALA A 77 -10.49 -5.76 -18.95
C ALA A 77 -11.55 -4.88 -18.27
N ASP A 78 -12.78 -5.40 -18.19
CA ASP A 78 -13.90 -4.79 -17.48
C ASP A 78 -14.17 -5.48 -16.12
N ARG A 79 -13.57 -6.65 -15.90
CA ARG A 79 -13.76 -7.45 -14.68
C ARG A 79 -12.41 -8.00 -14.23
N ILE A 80 -11.90 -7.45 -13.15
CA ILE A 80 -10.60 -7.81 -12.60
C ILE A 80 -10.72 -8.22 -11.13
N VAL A 81 -9.97 -9.23 -10.74
CA VAL A 81 -9.73 -9.57 -9.33
C VAL A 81 -8.28 -9.25 -9.01
N ALA A 82 -8.02 -8.58 -7.89
CA ALA A 82 -6.69 -8.29 -7.40
C ALA A 82 -6.50 -8.87 -5.99
N LEU A 83 -5.44 -9.66 -5.80
CA LEU A 83 -5.22 -10.37 -4.54
C LEU A 83 -4.26 -9.64 -3.58
N THR A 84 -3.55 -8.61 -4.04
CA THR A 84 -2.65 -7.82 -3.21
C THR A 84 -3.20 -6.42 -2.94
N ALA A 85 -2.85 -5.85 -1.81
CA ALA A 85 -3.27 -4.48 -1.46
C ALA A 85 -2.75 -3.47 -2.48
N SER A 86 -1.48 -3.57 -2.87
CA SER A 86 -0.85 -2.67 -3.84
C SER A 86 -1.56 -2.66 -5.20
N ASP A 87 -1.97 -3.82 -5.70
CA ASP A 87 -2.67 -3.91 -6.98
C ASP A 87 -4.08 -3.27 -6.89
N CYS A 88 -4.78 -3.46 -5.76
CA CYS A 88 -6.05 -2.76 -5.52
C CYS A 88 -5.86 -1.24 -5.50
N GLU A 89 -4.83 -0.76 -4.80
CA GLU A 89 -4.51 0.67 -4.74
C GLU A 89 -4.19 1.25 -6.12
N ILE A 90 -3.39 0.55 -6.93
CA ILE A 90 -3.09 0.94 -8.32
C ILE A 90 -4.37 1.03 -9.15
N ILE A 91 -5.25 0.03 -9.08
CA ILE A 91 -6.51 0.01 -9.83
C ILE A 91 -7.38 1.21 -9.48
N TYR A 92 -7.50 1.53 -8.18
CA TYR A 92 -8.24 2.72 -7.75
C TYR A 92 -7.56 4.03 -8.15
N ALA A 93 -6.24 4.13 -8.05
CA ALA A 93 -5.49 5.30 -8.48
C ALA A 93 -5.63 5.58 -9.99
N LEU A 94 -5.77 4.53 -10.79
CA LEU A 94 -6.06 4.60 -12.23
C LEU A 94 -7.51 5.01 -12.54
N GLY A 95 -8.36 5.21 -11.52
CA GLY A 95 -9.78 5.52 -11.71
C GLY A 95 -10.60 4.34 -12.24
N ALA A 96 -10.13 3.10 -12.06
CA ALA A 96 -10.76 1.88 -12.56
C ALA A 96 -11.33 0.98 -11.43
N GLY A 97 -11.62 1.55 -10.26
CA GLY A 97 -12.16 0.81 -9.11
C GLY A 97 -13.48 0.11 -9.38
N ASP A 98 -14.30 0.62 -10.30
CA ASP A 98 -15.54 0.01 -10.77
C ASP A 98 -15.35 -1.30 -11.55
N LYS A 99 -14.15 -1.52 -12.10
CA LYS A 99 -13.77 -2.77 -12.79
C LYS A 99 -13.28 -3.85 -11.82
N LEU A 100 -13.02 -3.50 -10.54
CA LEU A 100 -12.59 -4.45 -9.52
C LEU A 100 -13.79 -5.24 -8.98
N VAL A 101 -13.90 -6.50 -9.36
CA VAL A 101 -15.03 -7.38 -8.97
C VAL A 101 -14.71 -8.27 -7.78
N GLY A 102 -13.45 -8.34 -7.34
CA GLY A 102 -12.99 -9.07 -6.18
C GLY A 102 -11.63 -8.60 -5.70
N ARG A 103 -11.42 -8.63 -4.38
CA ARG A 103 -10.18 -8.22 -3.72
C ARG A 103 -9.66 -9.29 -2.78
N GLY A 104 -8.36 -9.29 -2.53
CA GLY A 104 -7.79 -10.08 -1.43
C GLY A 104 -8.32 -9.61 -0.07
N GLU A 105 -8.33 -10.51 0.91
CA GLU A 105 -8.88 -10.24 2.24
C GLU A 105 -8.12 -9.14 3.01
N TYR A 106 -6.85 -8.89 2.66
CA TYR A 106 -6.00 -7.86 3.27
C TYR A 106 -5.98 -6.54 2.51
N CYS A 107 -6.80 -6.39 1.47
CA CYS A 107 -6.93 -5.14 0.72
C CYS A 107 -7.99 -4.27 1.42
N ASP A 108 -7.56 -3.17 2.06
CA ASP A 108 -8.39 -2.31 2.90
C ASP A 108 -8.30 -0.82 2.53
N TYR A 109 -7.53 -0.47 1.51
CA TYR A 109 -7.37 0.89 1.01
C TYR A 109 -7.53 0.94 -0.53
N PRO A 110 -8.13 2.02 -1.08
CA PRO A 110 -8.88 3.07 -0.37
C PRO A 110 -10.14 2.52 0.31
N ALA A 111 -10.84 3.35 1.11
CA ALA A 111 -12.00 2.87 1.90
C ALA A 111 -13.08 2.21 1.04
N GLU A 112 -13.27 2.67 -0.19
CA GLU A 112 -14.24 2.16 -1.17
C GLU A 112 -13.96 0.70 -1.57
N VAL A 113 -12.71 0.23 -1.45
CA VAL A 113 -12.37 -1.17 -1.75
C VAL A 113 -13.10 -2.15 -0.83
N MET A 114 -13.50 -1.70 0.36
CA MET A 114 -14.23 -2.55 1.32
C MET A 114 -15.63 -2.95 0.84
N ASP A 115 -16.19 -2.24 -0.13
CA ASP A 115 -17.48 -2.59 -0.76
C ASP A 115 -17.32 -3.70 -1.82
N VAL A 116 -16.08 -4.00 -2.23
CA VAL A 116 -15.78 -5.06 -3.19
C VAL A 116 -15.75 -6.42 -2.48
N PRO A 117 -16.36 -7.48 -3.05
CA PRO A 117 -16.32 -8.82 -2.49
C PRO A 117 -14.90 -9.28 -2.15
N SER A 118 -14.70 -9.74 -0.92
CA SER A 118 -13.43 -10.29 -0.45
C SER A 118 -13.26 -11.74 -0.87
N VAL A 119 -12.06 -12.09 -1.32
CA VAL A 119 -11.62 -13.45 -1.67
C VAL A 119 -10.54 -13.86 -0.69
N GLN A 120 -10.62 -15.09 -0.17
CA GLN A 120 -9.53 -15.67 0.60
C GLN A 120 -8.28 -15.77 -0.28
N SER A 121 -7.19 -15.17 0.15
CA SER A 121 -5.93 -15.07 -0.60
C SER A 121 -4.77 -15.64 0.22
N GLY A 122 -3.60 -15.77 -0.42
CA GLY A 122 -2.44 -16.37 0.21
C GLY A 122 -2.30 -17.87 -0.11
N TYR A 123 -1.70 -18.64 0.79
CA TYR A 123 -1.47 -20.09 0.58
C TYR A 123 -2.75 -20.87 0.33
N ASP A 124 -3.83 -20.48 0.97
CA ASP A 124 -5.14 -21.11 0.84
C ASP A 124 -6.08 -20.29 -0.05
N THR A 125 -5.55 -19.71 -1.13
CA THR A 125 -6.36 -18.95 -2.10
C THR A 125 -7.54 -19.75 -2.58
N ASN A 126 -8.75 -19.18 -2.43
CA ASN A 126 -9.99 -19.87 -2.78
C ASN A 126 -10.35 -19.64 -4.25
N ILE A 127 -9.97 -20.60 -5.10
CA ILE A 127 -10.19 -20.56 -6.55
C ILE A 127 -11.69 -20.50 -6.88
N GLU A 128 -12.54 -21.19 -6.12
CA GLU A 128 -13.99 -21.21 -6.37
C GLU A 128 -14.62 -19.84 -6.13
N GLN A 129 -14.16 -19.12 -5.09
CA GLN A 129 -14.58 -17.74 -4.85
C GLN A 129 -14.19 -16.82 -5.99
N ILE A 130 -12.96 -16.96 -6.52
CA ILE A 130 -12.50 -16.18 -7.67
C ILE A 130 -13.38 -16.47 -8.89
N LEU A 131 -13.56 -17.73 -9.23
CA LEU A 131 -14.34 -18.13 -10.41
C LEU A 131 -15.80 -17.71 -10.32
N ALA A 132 -16.40 -17.70 -9.10
CA ALA A 132 -17.76 -17.24 -8.88
C ALA A 132 -17.97 -15.73 -9.18
N LEU A 133 -16.90 -14.96 -9.20
CA LEU A 133 -16.91 -13.54 -9.56
C LEU A 133 -16.78 -13.32 -11.07
N GLU A 134 -16.56 -14.39 -11.85
CA GLU A 134 -16.43 -14.34 -13.32
C GLU A 134 -15.43 -13.29 -13.82
N PRO A 135 -14.19 -13.23 -13.30
CA PRO A 135 -13.22 -12.26 -13.75
C PRO A 135 -12.66 -12.62 -15.14
N GLN A 136 -12.30 -11.63 -15.91
CA GLN A 136 -11.49 -11.80 -17.11
C GLN A 136 -10.01 -11.94 -16.77
N VAL A 137 -9.58 -11.17 -15.75
CA VAL A 137 -8.19 -11.10 -15.29
C VAL A 137 -8.11 -11.27 -13.79
N LEU A 138 -7.13 -12.04 -13.34
CA LEU A 138 -6.66 -12.07 -11.96
C LEU A 138 -5.25 -11.47 -11.91
N VAL A 139 -5.04 -10.44 -11.07
CA VAL A 139 -3.73 -9.92 -10.73
C VAL A 139 -3.32 -10.46 -9.37
N MET A 140 -2.09 -10.97 -9.27
CA MET A 140 -1.56 -11.59 -8.06
C MET A 140 -0.04 -11.44 -7.96
N SER A 141 0.54 -11.63 -6.76
CA SER A 141 1.99 -11.75 -6.60
C SER A 141 2.43 -13.22 -6.62
N THR A 142 3.74 -13.46 -6.71
CA THR A 142 4.30 -14.82 -6.69
C THR A 142 4.32 -15.45 -5.28
N MET A 143 4.03 -14.67 -4.23
CA MET A 143 4.31 -15.07 -2.83
C MET A 143 3.47 -16.23 -2.30
N ALA A 144 2.32 -16.52 -2.90
CA ALA A 144 1.38 -17.41 -2.22
C ALA A 144 0.59 -18.37 -3.12
N GLN A 145 0.73 -18.33 -4.44
CA GLN A 145 -0.02 -19.19 -5.34
C GLN A 145 0.87 -20.28 -5.95
N SER A 146 0.33 -21.49 -6.04
CA SER A 146 1.01 -22.58 -6.71
C SER A 146 0.79 -22.54 -8.23
N GLU A 147 1.69 -23.16 -9.00
CA GLU A 147 1.51 -23.34 -10.43
C GLU A 147 0.21 -24.07 -10.78
N GLU A 148 -0.24 -25.01 -9.91
CA GLU A 148 -1.49 -25.71 -10.10
C GLU A 148 -2.70 -24.79 -9.96
N GLN A 149 -2.68 -23.84 -9.03
CA GLN A 149 -3.76 -22.85 -8.85
C GLN A 149 -3.84 -21.93 -10.07
N ILE A 150 -2.69 -21.45 -10.57
CA ILE A 150 -2.62 -20.64 -11.80
C ILE A 150 -3.21 -21.42 -12.97
N GLN A 151 -2.79 -22.67 -13.15
CA GLN A 151 -3.27 -23.53 -14.24
C GLN A 151 -4.79 -23.80 -14.14
N GLN A 152 -5.34 -23.96 -12.93
CA GLN A 152 -6.79 -24.14 -12.73
C GLN A 152 -7.58 -22.90 -13.19
N LEU A 153 -7.11 -21.70 -12.84
CA LEU A 153 -7.71 -20.44 -13.26
C LEU A 153 -7.64 -20.24 -14.78
N GLU A 154 -6.47 -20.48 -15.37
CA GLU A 154 -6.28 -20.37 -16.81
C GLU A 154 -7.12 -21.38 -17.60
N ASN A 155 -7.26 -22.63 -17.11
CA ASN A 155 -8.15 -23.64 -17.69
C ASN A 155 -9.63 -23.25 -17.62
N ALA A 156 -10.01 -22.43 -16.65
CA ALA A 156 -11.34 -21.86 -16.53
C ALA A 156 -11.54 -20.59 -17.36
N GLY A 157 -10.50 -20.13 -18.09
CA GLY A 157 -10.56 -18.99 -19.00
C GLY A 157 -10.15 -17.65 -18.36
N VAL A 158 -9.74 -17.63 -17.09
CA VAL A 158 -9.24 -16.43 -16.41
C VAL A 158 -7.78 -16.18 -16.84
N LYS A 159 -7.47 -14.97 -17.25
CA LYS A 159 -6.08 -14.57 -17.51
C LYS A 159 -5.37 -14.21 -16.20
N VAL A 160 -4.33 -14.95 -15.87
CA VAL A 160 -3.53 -14.68 -14.67
C VAL A 160 -2.34 -13.80 -15.01
N VAL A 161 -2.22 -12.68 -14.30
CA VAL A 161 -1.15 -11.68 -14.47
C VAL A 161 -0.39 -11.57 -13.15
N VAL A 162 0.92 -11.73 -13.21
CA VAL A 162 1.78 -11.61 -12.03
C VAL A 162 2.29 -10.17 -11.93
N SER A 163 1.98 -9.52 -10.80
CA SER A 163 2.47 -8.22 -10.38
C SER A 163 3.28 -8.43 -9.09
N ASP A 164 4.59 -8.32 -9.19
CA ASP A 164 5.51 -8.62 -8.08
C ASP A 164 6.71 -7.64 -8.07
N PRO A 165 6.45 -6.32 -7.93
CA PRO A 165 7.50 -5.31 -7.92
C PRO A 165 8.42 -5.48 -6.71
N GLN A 166 9.74 -5.38 -6.92
CA GLN A 166 10.75 -5.52 -5.87
C GLN A 166 11.47 -4.20 -5.56
N ASP A 167 11.33 -3.19 -6.41
CA ASP A 167 11.96 -1.88 -6.34
C ASP A 167 11.03 -0.81 -6.92
N ILE A 168 11.44 0.47 -6.85
CA ILE A 168 10.64 1.61 -7.34
C ILE A 168 10.40 1.49 -8.86
N LYS A 169 11.38 1.02 -9.60
CA LYS A 169 11.23 0.82 -11.06
C LYS A 169 10.16 -0.25 -11.35
N GLY A 170 10.16 -1.35 -10.58
CA GLY A 170 9.15 -2.39 -10.66
C GLY A 170 7.75 -1.87 -10.35
N VAL A 171 7.60 -0.91 -9.42
CA VAL A 171 6.30 -0.27 -9.16
C VAL A 171 5.80 0.48 -10.40
N TYR A 172 6.66 1.24 -11.09
CA TYR A 172 6.26 1.90 -12.35
C TYR A 172 5.86 0.89 -13.43
N GLU A 173 6.60 -0.22 -13.53
CA GLU A 173 6.25 -1.31 -14.45
C GLU A 173 4.89 -1.93 -14.11
N ALA A 174 4.58 -2.14 -12.82
CA ALA A 174 3.28 -2.64 -12.38
C ALA A 174 2.13 -1.66 -12.67
N VAL A 175 2.33 -0.36 -12.40
CA VAL A 175 1.35 0.69 -12.70
C VAL A 175 1.04 0.73 -14.20
N ASN A 176 2.07 0.72 -15.05
CA ASN A 176 1.91 0.74 -16.51
C ASN A 176 1.28 -0.55 -17.04
N MET A 177 1.64 -1.70 -16.50
CA MET A 177 1.06 -2.99 -16.87
C MET A 177 -0.43 -3.06 -16.55
N ILE A 178 -0.81 -2.68 -15.32
CA ILE A 178 -2.21 -2.67 -14.88
C ILE A 178 -2.99 -1.59 -15.65
N GLY A 179 -2.41 -0.41 -15.85
CA GLY A 179 -3.00 0.65 -16.67
C GLY A 179 -3.34 0.15 -18.08
N LYS A 180 -2.41 -0.53 -18.71
CA LYS A 180 -2.61 -1.11 -20.05
C LYS A 180 -3.68 -2.20 -20.05
N LEU A 181 -3.73 -3.09 -19.05
CA LEU A 181 -4.78 -4.10 -18.92
C LEU A 181 -6.18 -3.49 -18.83
N LEU A 182 -6.29 -2.30 -18.28
CA LEU A 182 -7.55 -1.61 -18.01
C LEU A 182 -7.90 -0.52 -19.04
N GLY A 183 -7.01 -0.25 -20.02
CA GLY A 183 -7.16 0.85 -20.99
C GLY A 183 -6.98 2.22 -20.32
N LYS A 184 -6.05 2.31 -19.37
CA LYS A 184 -5.76 3.48 -18.52
C LYS A 184 -4.28 3.90 -18.63
N GLU A 185 -3.69 3.80 -19.82
CA GLU A 185 -2.28 4.10 -20.05
C GLU A 185 -1.94 5.56 -19.72
N LYS A 186 -2.84 6.50 -20.08
CA LYS A 186 -2.62 7.92 -19.81
C LYS A 186 -2.60 8.22 -18.30
N GLU A 187 -3.52 7.61 -17.57
CA GLU A 187 -3.58 7.73 -16.11
C GLU A 187 -2.35 7.09 -15.46
N ALA A 188 -1.88 5.96 -15.98
CA ALA A 188 -0.66 5.29 -15.53
C ALA A 188 0.57 6.17 -15.72
N ASP A 189 0.74 6.79 -16.89
CA ASP A 189 1.83 7.73 -17.16
C ASP A 189 1.79 8.90 -16.17
N LEU A 190 0.61 9.50 -15.92
CA LEU A 190 0.44 10.60 -14.97
C LEU A 190 0.82 10.21 -13.54
N ILE A 191 0.45 9.01 -13.09
CA ILE A 191 0.83 8.49 -11.78
C ILE A 191 2.35 8.32 -11.69
N CYS A 192 2.97 7.69 -12.68
CA CYS A 192 4.41 7.48 -12.70
C CYS A 192 5.18 8.81 -12.72
N ASP A 193 4.74 9.78 -13.51
CA ASP A 193 5.35 11.11 -13.59
C ASP A 193 5.22 11.88 -12.24
N ALA A 194 4.07 11.78 -11.58
CA ALA A 194 3.85 12.40 -10.28
C ALA A 194 4.73 11.77 -9.19
N MET A 195 4.85 10.44 -9.18
CA MET A 195 5.74 9.72 -8.28
C MET A 195 7.20 10.12 -8.51
N GLN A 196 7.67 10.12 -9.76
CA GLN A 196 9.04 10.50 -10.10
C GLN A 196 9.34 11.94 -9.68
N THR A 197 8.42 12.87 -9.96
CA THR A 197 8.53 14.27 -9.54
C THR A 197 8.69 14.40 -8.03
N THR A 198 7.93 13.60 -7.27
CA THR A 198 8.00 13.60 -5.80
C THR A 198 9.34 13.07 -5.32
N PHE A 199 9.82 11.94 -5.84
CA PHE A 199 11.13 11.40 -5.49
C PHE A 199 12.27 12.37 -5.83
N ASP A 200 12.23 12.98 -7.00
CA ASP A 200 13.24 13.97 -7.42
C ASP A 200 13.24 15.19 -6.51
N ALA A 201 12.05 15.71 -6.16
CA ALA A 201 11.91 16.86 -5.30
C ALA A 201 12.44 16.61 -3.87
N VAL A 202 12.21 15.40 -3.34
CA VAL A 202 12.69 14.99 -2.02
C VAL A 202 14.20 14.77 -2.06
N SER A 203 14.69 14.04 -3.06
CA SER A 203 16.14 13.77 -3.23
C SER A 203 16.96 15.05 -3.40
N ALA A 204 16.41 16.07 -4.08
CA ALA A 204 17.06 17.36 -4.24
C ALA A 204 17.21 18.16 -2.93
N GLN A 205 16.47 17.79 -1.87
CA GLN A 205 16.59 18.43 -0.55
C GLN A 205 17.64 17.75 0.33
N VAL A 206 18.15 16.59 -0.08
CA VAL A 206 19.20 15.90 0.65
C VAL A 206 20.50 16.72 0.61
N THR A 207 20.98 17.10 1.78
CA THR A 207 22.24 17.82 1.93
C THR A 207 23.30 16.88 2.50
N ASP A 208 24.44 16.82 1.85
CA ASP A 208 25.61 16.14 2.42
C ASP A 208 26.23 17.03 3.50
N ASP A 209 25.95 16.73 4.75
CA ASP A 209 26.56 17.38 5.92
C ASP A 209 27.88 16.71 6.35
N GLY A 210 28.36 15.73 5.59
CA GLY A 210 29.60 14.98 5.87
C GLY A 210 29.46 13.93 6.98
N GLU A 211 28.24 13.70 7.49
CA GLU A 211 27.96 12.66 8.47
C GLU A 211 27.22 11.50 7.81
N GLU A 212 27.78 10.29 7.92
CA GLU A 212 27.08 9.07 7.48
C GLU A 212 25.98 8.73 8.49
N LYS A 213 24.71 8.90 8.06
CA LYS A 213 23.54 8.54 8.87
C LYS A 213 23.07 7.15 8.48
N THR A 214 22.83 6.32 9.50
CA THR A 214 22.39 4.95 9.31
C THR A 214 20.93 4.81 9.74
N VAL A 215 20.13 4.09 8.93
CA VAL A 215 18.74 3.77 9.21
C VAL A 215 18.58 2.27 9.44
N TYR A 216 17.70 1.91 10.37
CA TYR A 216 17.22 0.57 10.60
C TYR A 216 15.72 0.52 10.32
N PHE A 217 15.29 -0.49 9.56
CA PHE A 217 13.88 -0.71 9.25
C PHE A 217 13.36 -1.88 10.07
N GLU A 218 12.42 -1.63 10.97
CA GLU A 218 11.68 -2.68 11.65
C GLU A 218 10.41 -2.99 10.86
N VAL A 219 10.37 -4.17 10.23
CA VAL A 219 9.27 -4.54 9.31
C VAL A 219 8.22 -5.44 9.94
N SER A 220 8.44 -5.85 11.21
CA SER A 220 7.44 -6.62 11.95
C SER A 220 7.57 -6.37 13.47
N PRO A 221 6.46 -6.49 14.23
CA PRO A 221 6.53 -6.46 15.68
C PRO A 221 7.46 -7.53 16.25
N LEU A 222 8.17 -7.20 17.33
CA LEU A 222 9.17 -8.06 17.96
C LEU A 222 8.64 -9.45 18.35
N GLU A 223 7.35 -9.58 18.60
CA GLU A 223 6.70 -10.85 18.91
C GLU A 223 6.75 -11.87 17.78
N TYR A 224 6.91 -11.42 16.53
CA TYR A 224 7.09 -12.26 15.34
C TYR A 224 8.56 -12.42 14.92
N GLY A 225 9.50 -11.94 15.76
CA GLY A 225 10.93 -11.94 15.51
C GLY A 225 11.42 -10.60 14.92
N LEU A 226 12.74 -10.45 14.93
CA LEU A 226 13.39 -9.27 14.34
C LEU A 226 13.55 -9.47 12.84
N TRP A 227 12.71 -8.77 12.08
CA TRP A 227 12.80 -8.72 10.63
C TRP A 227 13.15 -7.32 10.18
N THR A 228 14.05 -7.21 9.22
CA THR A 228 14.50 -5.94 8.65
C THR A 228 14.61 -6.03 7.14
N ALA A 229 14.61 -4.88 6.49
CA ALA A 229 14.90 -4.78 5.06
C ALA A 229 16.41 -4.83 4.82
N GLY A 230 16.85 -5.74 3.95
CA GLY A 230 18.22 -5.80 3.47
C GLY A 230 18.46 -4.94 2.23
N SER A 231 19.60 -5.15 1.56
CA SER A 231 19.90 -4.54 0.26
C SER A 231 18.91 -4.98 -0.82
N HIS A 232 18.75 -4.13 -1.82
CA HIS A 232 17.85 -4.38 -2.97
C HIS A 232 16.36 -4.51 -2.60
N THR A 233 15.93 -3.81 -1.56
CA THR A 233 14.52 -3.64 -1.20
C THR A 233 14.10 -2.19 -1.40
N PHE A 234 12.79 -1.91 -1.50
CA PHE A 234 12.25 -0.54 -1.54
C PHE A 234 12.81 0.35 -0.44
N MET A 235 12.87 -0.18 0.79
CA MET A 235 13.35 0.57 1.95
C MET A 235 14.81 0.95 1.78
N ASP A 236 15.64 0.03 1.27
CA ASP A 236 17.04 0.27 1.00
C ASP A 236 17.22 1.32 -0.10
N GLU A 237 16.46 1.21 -1.20
CA GLU A 237 16.49 2.16 -2.30
C GLU A 237 16.09 3.57 -1.85
N ILE A 238 15.00 3.70 -1.09
CA ILE A 238 14.55 4.98 -0.53
C ILE A 238 15.60 5.54 0.45
N ALA A 239 16.20 4.69 1.30
CA ALA A 239 17.26 5.13 2.20
C ALA A 239 18.44 5.74 1.42
N GLN A 240 18.87 5.08 0.35
CA GLN A 240 19.95 5.56 -0.51
C GLN A 240 19.60 6.89 -1.20
N MET A 241 18.37 7.02 -1.71
CA MET A 241 17.87 8.28 -2.31
C MET A 241 17.88 9.44 -1.31
N LEU A 242 17.74 9.16 -0.02
CA LEU A 242 17.80 10.13 1.08
C LEU A 242 19.22 10.33 1.64
N GLY A 243 20.25 9.74 1.01
CA GLY A 243 21.63 9.83 1.49
C GLY A 243 21.87 9.06 2.78
N LEU A 244 20.99 8.09 3.11
CA LEU A 244 21.10 7.27 4.30
C LEU A 244 21.73 5.91 3.95
N LYS A 245 22.37 5.29 4.95
CA LYS A 245 22.89 3.94 4.86
C LYS A 245 21.98 2.98 5.59
N ASN A 246 21.53 1.94 4.90
CA ASN A 246 20.80 0.87 5.56
C ASN A 246 21.77 0.06 6.45
N ALA A 247 21.39 -0.16 7.70
CA ALA A 247 22.21 -0.89 8.67
C ALA A 247 22.46 -2.36 8.29
N PHE A 248 21.62 -2.91 7.40
CA PHE A 248 21.62 -4.32 6.99
C PHE A 248 21.70 -4.52 5.46
N ALA A 249 22.21 -3.50 4.73
CA ALA A 249 22.51 -3.60 3.30
C ALA A 249 23.76 -4.43 3.03
#